data_89cf5c806ae185475f273a696e6c9f39
#
_entry.id   89cf5c806ae185475f273a696e6c9f39
#
_cell.length_a   1.000
_cell.length_b   1.000
_cell.length_c   1.000
_cell.angle_alpha   90.00
_cell.angle_beta   90.00
_cell.angle_gamma   90.00
#
_symmetry.space_group_name_H-M   'P 1'
#
loop_
_entity.id
_entity.type
_entity.pdbx_description
1 polymer ?
#
loop_
_entity_poly.entity_id
_entity_poly.type
_entity_poly.pdbx_seq_one_letter_code
_entity_poly.pdbx_strand_id
1 'polypeptide(L)' 'MNNIEIRTELLKVGMKKYELAEQLGIADSALSRKLRKELPEDEKQKILVIIRNFKK' A
#
# COMPACT_ATOMS: atom_id res chain seq x y z
N MET A 1 -8.47 4.66 -11.99
CA MET A 1 -7.48 4.92 -10.94
C MET A 1 -6.63 3.69 -10.71
N ASN A 2 -5.32 3.88 -10.65
CA ASN A 2 -4.43 2.75 -10.43
C ASN A 2 -4.42 2.34 -8.96
N ASN A 3 -4.33 1.05 -8.73
CA ASN A 3 -4.19 0.48 -7.39
C ASN A 3 -5.35 0.83 -6.44
N ILE A 4 -6.54 0.87 -6.99
CA ILE A 4 -7.72 1.24 -6.20
C ILE A 4 -7.97 0.24 -5.06
N GLU A 5 -7.65 -1.02 -5.27
CA GLU A 5 -7.79 -2.04 -4.23
C GLU A 5 -6.92 -1.72 -3.02
N ILE A 6 -5.69 -1.29 -3.28
CA ILE A 6 -4.75 -0.92 -2.22
C ILE A 6 -5.29 0.28 -1.45
N ARG A 7 -5.76 1.30 -2.16
CA ARG A 7 -6.30 2.50 -1.52
C ARG A 7 -7.52 2.17 -0.67
N THR A 8 -8.39 1.30 -1.19
CA THR A 8 -9.59 0.89 -0.48
C THR A 8 -9.24 0.16 0.82
N GLU A 9 -8.27 -0.76 0.75
CA GLU A 9 -7.85 -1.52 1.94
C GLU A 9 -7.20 -0.61 2.98
N LEU A 10 -6.42 0.36 2.55
CA LEU A 10 -5.83 1.33 3.47
C LEU A 10 -6.91 2.07 4.25
N LEU A 11 -7.96 2.49 3.55
CA LEU A 11 -9.08 3.18 4.20
C LEU A 11 -9.82 2.28 5.18
N LYS A 12 -10.03 1.02 4.80
CA LYS A 12 -10.74 0.08 5.66
C LYS A 12 -10.05 -0.16 6.99
N VAL A 13 -8.73 -0.27 6.99
CA VAL A 13 -7.98 -0.53 8.22
C VAL A 13 -7.50 0.74 8.90
N GLY A 14 -7.73 1.90 8.28
CA GLY A 14 -7.28 3.17 8.84
C GLY A 14 -5.77 3.35 8.77
N MET A 15 -5.13 2.73 7.80
CA MET A 15 -3.69 2.83 7.59
C MET A 15 -3.37 3.97 6.65
N LYS A 16 -2.37 4.76 7.00
CA LYS A 16 -1.94 5.87 6.15
C LYS A 16 -0.80 5.43 5.23
N LYS A 17 -0.63 6.17 4.12
CA LYS A 17 0.42 5.82 3.16
C LYS A 17 1.81 5.77 3.79
N TYR A 18 2.13 6.71 4.66
CA TYR A 18 3.46 6.71 5.28
C TYR A 18 3.66 5.49 6.18
N GLU A 19 2.59 4.99 6.79
CA GLU A 19 2.67 3.78 7.59
C GLU A 19 2.96 2.57 6.71
N LEU A 20 2.33 2.52 5.55
CA LEU A 20 2.60 1.45 4.59
C LEU A 20 4.05 1.53 4.08
N ALA A 21 4.53 2.74 3.80
CA ALA A 21 5.91 2.93 3.35
C ALA A 21 6.91 2.41 4.40
N GLU A 22 6.63 2.66 5.68
CA GLU A 22 7.46 2.15 6.75
C GLU A 22 7.49 0.62 6.76
N GLN A 23 6.33 -0.01 6.57
CA GLN A 23 6.25 -1.46 6.55
C GLN A 23 7.03 -2.04 5.37
N LEU A 24 7.08 -1.31 4.26
CA LEU A 24 7.83 -1.72 3.08
C LEU A 24 9.31 -1.35 3.15
N GLY A 25 9.69 -0.53 4.12
CA GLY A 25 11.07 -0.09 4.25
C GLY A 25 11.50 0.90 3.18
N ILE A 26 10.57 1.71 2.68
CA ILE A 26 10.87 2.69 1.63
C ILE A 26 10.35 4.07 2.08
N ALA A 27 10.80 5.10 1.38
CA ALA A 27 10.33 6.46 1.64
C ALA A 27 8.90 6.63 1.14
N ASP A 28 8.17 7.54 1.78
CA ASP A 28 6.79 7.86 1.38
C ASP A 28 6.73 8.32 -0.07
N SER A 29 7.71 9.12 -0.51
CA SER A 29 7.77 9.58 -1.89
C SER A 29 7.95 8.42 -2.88
N ALA A 30 8.74 7.42 -2.49
CA ALA A 30 8.94 6.23 -3.31
C ALA A 30 7.65 5.44 -3.44
N LEU A 31 6.92 5.31 -2.35
CA LEU A 31 5.64 4.63 -2.38
C LEU A 31 4.64 5.37 -3.28
N SER A 32 4.60 6.69 -3.19
CA SER A 32 3.73 7.49 -4.03
C SER A 32 4.01 7.26 -5.51
N ARG A 33 5.29 7.15 -5.87
CA ARG A 33 5.67 6.86 -7.25
C ARG A 33 5.20 5.48 -7.69
N LYS A 34 5.36 4.49 -6.82
CA LYS A 34 4.91 3.14 -7.13
C LYS A 34 3.41 3.09 -7.37
N LEU A 35 2.65 3.82 -6.58
CA LEU A 35 1.20 3.81 -6.69
C LEU A 35 0.65 4.60 -7.87
N ARG A 36 1.49 5.35 -8.57
CA ARG A 36 1.07 6.07 -9.78
C ARG A 36 0.80 5.11 -10.94
N LYS A 37 1.47 3.97 -10.94
CA LYS A 37 1.28 2.96 -11.98
C LYS A 37 0.65 1.74 -11.37
N GLU A 38 -0.13 1.02 -12.17
CA GLU A 38 -0.71 -0.23 -11.73
C GLU A 38 0.42 -1.22 -11.43
N LEU A 39 0.42 -1.74 -10.21
CA LEU A 39 1.46 -2.66 -9.79
C LEU A 39 1.26 -4.07 -10.36
N PRO A 40 2.36 -4.82 -10.57
CA PRO A 40 2.24 -6.23 -10.92
C PRO A 40 1.45 -6.98 -9.84
N GLU A 41 0.80 -8.05 -10.22
CA GLU A 41 -0.08 -8.79 -9.31
C GLU A 41 0.65 -9.30 -8.07
N ASP A 42 1.85 -9.83 -8.25
CA ASP A 42 2.63 -10.35 -7.12
C ASP A 42 2.97 -9.25 -6.12
N GLU A 43 3.37 -8.08 -6.60
CA GLU A 43 3.69 -6.96 -5.74
C GLU A 43 2.44 -6.42 -5.04
N LYS A 44 1.34 -6.33 -5.79
CA LYS A 44 0.06 -5.90 -5.24
C LYS A 44 -0.37 -6.84 -4.10
N GLN A 45 -0.24 -8.14 -4.29
CA GLN A 45 -0.62 -9.11 -3.27
C GLN A 45 0.22 -8.97 -2.01
N LYS A 46 1.52 -8.72 -2.14
CA LYS A 46 2.39 -8.50 -0.99
C LYS A 46 1.92 -7.30 -0.17
N ILE A 47 1.59 -6.23 -0.85
CA ILE A 47 1.14 -5.02 -0.18
C ILE A 47 -0.20 -5.26 0.51
N LEU A 48 -1.12 -5.95 -0.15
CA LEU A 48 -2.42 -6.24 0.44
C LEU A 48 -2.30 -7.10 1.69
N VAL A 49 -1.39 -8.06 1.70
CA VAL A 49 -1.15 -8.89 2.89
C VAL A 49 -0.65 -8.01 4.05
N ILE A 50 0.27 -7.11 3.78
CA ILE A 50 0.78 -6.20 4.80
C ILE A 50 -0.35 -5.35 5.37
N ILE A 51 -1.20 -4.81 4.52
CA ILE A 51 -2.32 -3.99 4.96
C ILE A 51 -3.29 -4.79 5.82
N ARG A 52 -3.62 -6.00 5.38
CA ARG A 52 -4.57 -6.86 6.12
C ARG A 52 -4.05 -7.25 7.49
N ASN A 53 -2.74 -7.38 7.64
CA ASN A 53 -2.13 -7.73 8.92
C ASN A 53 -1.86 -6.52 9.80
N PHE A 54 -2.10 -5.32 9.29
CA PHE A 54 -1.92 -4.09 10.05
C PHE A 54 -3.04 -3.94 11.07
N LYS A 55 -2.66 -3.78 12.34
CA LYS A 55 -3.63 -3.57 13.40
C LYS A 55 -3.26 -2.31 14.16
N LYS A 56 -4.24 -1.48 14.37
CA LYS A 56 -4.08 -0.29 15.20
C LYS A 56 -4.40 -0.59 16.65
#